data_b7020562dceb7cef825e7a241a1b7b51
#
_entry.id   b7020562dceb7cef825e7a241a1b7b51
#
_cell.length_a   1.000
_cell.length_b   1.000
_cell.length_c   1.000
_cell.angle_alpha   90.00
_cell.angle_beta   90.00
_cell.angle_gamma   90.00
#
_symmetry.space_group_name_H-M   'P 1'
#
loop_
_entity.id
_entity.type
_entity.pdbx_description
1 polymer ?
#
loop_
_entity_poly.entity_id
_entity_poly.type
_entity_poly.pdbx_seq_one_letter_code
_entity_poly.pdbx_strand_id
1 'polypeptide(L)'
;METVKLYNNVEVPVLGIGTFMISPEDTEKSVYAALKLGYRMIDTANAYMNEEAVGKALKKAINEGIVTREEVFVSTKIWATLYENENAVDDTLKRLDLDYVDLLFIHQPAGNYMAGYRMLEKAYKDSKAKSLGIS
;
A
#
# COMPACT_ATOMS: atom_id res chain seq x y z
N MET A 1 0.11 17.86 -8.12
CA MET A 1 0.64 17.50 -6.80
C MET A 1 2.16 17.41 -6.88
N GLU A 2 2.84 17.95 -5.92
CA GLU A 2 4.30 17.84 -5.82
C GLU A 2 4.71 16.40 -5.51
N THR A 3 5.77 15.92 -6.15
CA THR A 3 6.29 14.56 -5.99
C THR A 3 7.80 14.58 -5.75
N VAL A 4 8.31 13.50 -5.17
CA VAL A 4 9.75 13.20 -5.12
C VAL A 4 9.99 11.88 -5.85
N LYS A 5 11.19 11.74 -6.42
CA LYS A 5 11.56 10.51 -7.13
C LYS A 5 12.35 9.58 -6.23
N LEU A 6 11.95 8.31 -6.24
CA LEU A 6 12.75 7.24 -5.66
C LEU A 6 13.94 6.89 -6.57
N TYR A 7 14.86 6.05 -6.04
CA TYR A 7 16.06 5.62 -6.78
C TYR A 7 15.76 4.98 -8.15
N ASN A 8 14.57 4.41 -8.32
CA ASN A 8 14.13 3.75 -9.56
C ASN A 8 13.19 4.61 -10.39
N ASN A 9 13.19 5.93 -10.17
CA ASN A 9 12.36 6.92 -10.85
C ASN A 9 10.85 6.84 -10.58
N VAL A 10 10.40 6.02 -9.66
CA VAL A 10 9.00 6.02 -9.22
C VAL A 10 8.73 7.34 -8.48
N GLU A 11 7.67 8.03 -8.86
CA GLU A 11 7.28 9.30 -8.25
C GLU A 11 6.35 9.08 -7.07
N VAL A 12 6.70 9.66 -5.93
CA VAL A 12 5.92 9.57 -4.68
C VAL A 12 5.34 10.94 -4.38
N PRO A 13 4.01 11.07 -4.21
CA PRO A 13 3.42 12.32 -3.74
C PRO A 13 3.98 12.72 -2.37
N VAL A 14 4.26 14.00 -2.18
CA VAL A 14 4.82 14.50 -0.91
C VAL A 14 3.76 14.57 0.20
N LEU A 15 2.49 14.49 -0.15
CA LEU A 15 1.38 14.52 0.79
C LEU A 15 0.53 13.25 0.64
N GLY A 16 0.26 12.59 1.74
CA GLY A 16 -0.55 11.37 1.77
C GLY A 16 -1.37 11.24 3.04
N ILE A 17 -2.27 10.26 3.04
CA ILE A 17 -3.03 9.87 4.23
C ILE A 17 -2.52 8.52 4.75
N GLY A 18 -2.24 8.45 6.06
CA GLY A 18 -1.92 7.21 6.75
C GLY A 18 -3.14 6.66 7.48
N THR A 19 -3.20 5.33 7.61
CA THR A 19 -4.37 4.65 8.21
C THR A 19 -4.06 3.95 9.54
N PHE A 20 -2.87 4.18 10.12
CA PHE A 20 -2.50 3.57 11.39
C PHE A 20 -3.49 3.95 12.50
N MET A 21 -3.93 2.95 13.27
CA MET A 21 -4.88 3.10 14.39
C MET A 21 -6.24 3.74 14.02
N ILE A 22 -6.66 3.58 12.78
CA ILE A 22 -7.99 3.99 12.33
C ILE A 22 -8.84 2.73 12.12
N SER A 23 -10.07 2.74 12.63
CA SER A 23 -11.01 1.62 12.43
C SER A 23 -11.27 1.38 10.94
N PRO A 24 -11.65 0.17 10.52
CA PRO A 24 -12.00 -0.08 9.12
C PRO A 24 -13.09 0.87 8.61
N GLU A 25 -14.13 1.15 9.40
CA GLU A 25 -15.21 2.06 9.01
C GLU A 25 -14.70 3.48 8.79
N ASP A 26 -13.92 4.00 9.72
CA ASP A 26 -13.38 5.35 9.61
C ASP A 26 -12.30 5.44 8.53
N THR A 27 -11.52 4.36 8.32
CA THR A 27 -10.54 4.28 7.23
C THR A 27 -11.22 4.43 5.87
N GLU A 28 -12.32 3.71 5.62
CA GLU A 28 -13.05 3.82 4.35
C GLU A 28 -13.52 5.24 4.11
N LYS A 29 -14.13 5.87 5.11
CA LYS A 29 -14.60 7.26 5.03
C LYS A 29 -13.47 8.26 4.80
N SER A 30 -12.40 8.14 5.58
CA SER A 30 -11.27 9.07 5.54
C SER A 30 -10.50 9.00 4.23
N VAL A 31 -10.22 7.79 3.75
CA VAL A 31 -9.52 7.59 2.47
C VAL A 31 -10.35 8.12 1.31
N TYR A 32 -11.65 7.81 1.29
CA TYR A 32 -12.53 8.31 0.25
C TYR A 32 -12.59 9.85 0.26
N ALA A 33 -12.75 10.46 1.44
CA ALA A 33 -12.74 11.92 1.58
C ALA A 33 -11.41 12.54 1.13
N ALA A 34 -10.28 11.92 1.51
CA ALA A 34 -8.96 12.39 1.10
C ALA A 34 -8.80 12.39 -0.43
N LEU A 35 -9.23 11.32 -1.10
CA LEU A 35 -9.19 11.25 -2.57
C LEU A 35 -10.05 12.33 -3.22
N LYS A 36 -11.22 12.62 -2.67
CA LYS A 36 -12.07 13.72 -3.14
C LYS A 36 -11.43 15.09 -2.97
N LEU A 37 -10.64 15.26 -1.93
CA LEU A 37 -9.91 16.51 -1.63
C LEU A 37 -8.62 16.66 -2.41
N GLY A 38 -8.23 15.69 -3.23
CA GLY A 38 -7.04 15.76 -4.06
C GLY A 38 -5.82 15.01 -3.53
N TYR A 39 -5.93 14.29 -2.41
CA TYR A 39 -4.85 13.40 -1.96
C TYR A 39 -4.65 12.29 -2.97
N ARG A 40 -3.39 11.93 -3.19
CA ARG A 40 -3.01 10.90 -4.18
C ARG A 40 -2.05 9.86 -3.62
N MET A 41 -1.84 9.83 -2.31
CA MET A 41 -1.05 8.81 -1.63
C MET A 41 -1.80 8.29 -0.42
N ILE A 42 -1.83 6.95 -0.28
CA ILE A 42 -2.44 6.24 0.83
C ILE A 42 -1.40 5.28 1.40
N ASP A 43 -1.12 5.36 2.70
CA ASP A 43 -0.24 4.44 3.41
C ASP A 43 -1.03 3.58 4.38
N THR A 44 -0.86 2.27 4.28
CA THR A 44 -1.46 1.28 5.16
C THR A 44 -0.46 0.17 5.51
N ALA A 45 -0.91 -0.88 6.15
CA ALA A 45 -0.12 -2.06 6.46
C ALA A 45 -1.02 -3.26 6.75
N ASN A 46 -0.50 -4.45 6.54
CA ASN A 46 -1.16 -5.69 6.96
C ASN A 46 -1.55 -5.65 8.44
N ALA A 47 -0.63 -5.20 9.31
CA ALA A 47 -0.86 -5.15 10.76
C ALA A 47 -1.94 -4.14 11.20
N TYR A 48 -2.30 -3.19 10.36
CA TYR A 48 -3.31 -2.18 10.70
C TYR A 48 -4.73 -2.72 10.65
N MET A 49 -4.94 -3.90 10.06
CA MET A 49 -6.24 -4.56 9.97
C MET A 49 -7.31 -3.74 9.24
N ASN A 50 -6.90 -2.88 8.31
CA ASN A 50 -7.81 -2.00 7.58
C ASN A 50 -7.53 -1.92 6.06
N GLU A 51 -6.72 -2.83 5.52
CA GLU A 51 -6.42 -2.87 4.08
C GLU A 51 -7.68 -3.06 3.21
N GLU A 52 -8.64 -3.86 3.66
CA GLU A 52 -9.92 -4.04 2.93
C GLU A 52 -10.70 -2.73 2.82
N ALA A 53 -10.70 -1.93 3.89
CA ALA A 53 -11.36 -0.63 3.90
C ALA A 53 -10.68 0.36 2.96
N VAL A 54 -9.35 0.36 2.90
CA VAL A 54 -8.59 1.14 1.91
C VAL A 54 -8.99 0.73 0.49
N GLY A 55 -9.01 -0.57 0.21
CA GLY A 55 -9.41 -1.10 -1.10
C GLY A 55 -10.82 -0.68 -1.50
N LYS A 56 -11.77 -0.75 -0.59
CA LYS A 56 -13.16 -0.32 -0.83
C LYS A 56 -13.26 1.17 -1.16
N ALA A 57 -12.57 2.01 -0.40
CA ALA A 57 -12.58 3.45 -0.62
C ALA A 57 -11.97 3.81 -1.98
N LEU A 58 -10.84 3.20 -2.32
CA LEU A 58 -10.17 3.43 -3.60
C LEU A 58 -11.04 2.96 -4.76
N LYS A 59 -11.62 1.77 -4.68
CA LYS A 59 -12.50 1.24 -5.71
C LYS A 59 -13.73 2.14 -5.93
N LYS A 60 -14.33 2.63 -4.85
CA LYS A 60 -15.44 3.56 -4.95
C LYS A 60 -15.04 4.84 -5.68
N ALA A 61 -13.90 5.43 -5.31
CA ALA A 61 -13.40 6.64 -5.96
C ALA A 61 -13.10 6.42 -7.45
N ILE A 62 -12.55 5.26 -7.82
CA ILE A 62 -12.30 4.91 -9.22
C ILE A 62 -13.63 4.76 -9.98
N ASN A 63 -14.60 4.04 -9.43
CA ASN A 63 -15.90 3.82 -10.07
C ASN A 63 -16.69 5.10 -10.27
N GLU A 64 -16.50 6.08 -9.39
CA GLU A 64 -17.15 7.40 -9.50
C GLU A 64 -16.36 8.38 -10.38
N GLY A 65 -15.23 7.96 -10.95
CA GLY A 65 -14.42 8.79 -11.84
C GLY A 65 -13.63 9.90 -11.12
N ILE A 66 -13.46 9.80 -9.80
CA ILE A 66 -12.68 10.77 -9.02
C ILE A 66 -11.18 10.63 -9.30
N VAL A 67 -10.72 9.39 -9.42
CA VAL A 67 -9.32 9.04 -9.72
C VAL A 67 -9.28 7.81 -10.62
N THR A 68 -8.12 7.59 -11.28
CA THR A 68 -7.75 6.29 -11.85
C THR A 68 -6.79 5.58 -10.89
N ARG A 69 -6.59 4.26 -11.07
CA ARG A 69 -5.63 3.51 -10.24
C ARG A 69 -4.21 4.08 -10.35
N GLU A 70 -3.80 4.46 -11.54
CA GLU A 70 -2.46 4.98 -11.84
C GLU A 70 -2.19 6.34 -11.20
N GLU A 71 -3.22 7.10 -10.91
CA GLU A 71 -3.08 8.41 -10.26
C GLU A 71 -2.86 8.30 -8.75
N VAL A 72 -3.11 7.14 -8.15
CA VAL A 72 -3.01 6.96 -6.70
C VAL A 72 -1.83 6.08 -6.33
N PHE A 73 -0.97 6.61 -5.47
CA PHE A 73 0.16 5.88 -4.90
C PHE A 73 -0.30 5.16 -3.64
N VAL A 74 -0.19 3.83 -3.62
CA VAL A 74 -0.57 3.00 -2.48
C VAL A 74 0.67 2.33 -1.92
N SER A 75 0.93 2.53 -0.63
CA SER A 75 1.97 1.80 0.11
C SER A 75 1.35 0.89 1.16
N THR A 76 1.94 -0.28 1.34
CA THR A 76 1.60 -1.21 2.43
C THR A 76 2.84 -1.92 2.93
N LYS A 77 2.70 -2.68 4.01
CA LYS A 77 3.83 -3.27 4.74
C LYS A 77 3.49 -4.69 5.17
N ILE A 78 4.48 -5.58 5.08
CA ILE A 78 4.35 -6.95 5.58
C ILE A 78 4.92 -7.01 7.00
N TRP A 79 4.14 -7.57 7.92
CA TRP A 79 4.54 -7.72 9.32
C TRP A 79 5.54 -8.86 9.51
N ALA A 80 6.37 -8.75 10.55
CA ALA A 80 7.48 -9.66 10.80
C ALA A 80 7.08 -11.14 10.93
N THR A 81 5.91 -11.43 11.47
CA THR A 81 5.41 -12.82 11.60
C THR A 81 5.05 -13.46 10.26
N LEU A 82 4.96 -12.68 9.19
CA LEU A 82 4.59 -13.15 7.85
C LEU A 82 5.77 -13.25 6.89
N TYR A 83 7.00 -12.98 7.33
CA TYR A 83 8.17 -12.96 6.43
C TYR A 83 8.49 -14.32 5.81
N GLU A 84 8.06 -15.41 6.40
CA GLU A 84 8.20 -16.76 5.86
C GLU A 84 6.91 -17.31 5.24
N ASN A 85 5.84 -16.52 5.20
CA ASN A 85 4.58 -16.87 4.56
C ASN A 85 4.59 -16.42 3.10
N GLU A 86 4.81 -17.37 2.19
CA GLU A 86 4.90 -17.10 0.76
C GLU A 86 3.62 -16.50 0.14
N ASN A 87 2.49 -16.60 0.82
CA ASN A 87 1.22 -16.03 0.36
C ASN A 87 0.97 -14.61 0.88
N ALA A 88 1.84 -14.06 1.73
CA ALA A 88 1.59 -12.79 2.42
C ALA A 88 1.34 -11.62 1.46
N VAL A 89 2.10 -11.53 0.38
CA VAL A 89 1.93 -10.45 -0.62
C VAL A 89 0.60 -10.59 -1.37
N ASP A 90 0.28 -11.80 -1.82
CA ASP A 90 -0.97 -12.05 -2.54
C ASP A 90 -2.19 -11.83 -1.64
N ASP A 91 -2.11 -12.21 -0.37
CA ASP A 91 -3.16 -11.96 0.61
C ASP A 91 -3.40 -10.46 0.82
N THR A 92 -2.33 -9.68 0.92
CA THR A 92 -2.41 -8.21 1.02
C THR A 92 -3.06 -7.62 -0.24
N LEU A 93 -2.63 -8.01 -1.43
CA LEU A 93 -3.23 -7.54 -2.68
C LEU A 93 -4.71 -7.90 -2.77
N LYS A 94 -5.08 -9.08 -2.31
CA LYS A 94 -6.47 -9.53 -2.28
C LYS A 94 -7.32 -8.66 -1.34
N ARG A 95 -6.81 -8.34 -0.13
CA ARG A 95 -7.52 -7.45 0.79
C ARG A 95 -7.69 -6.06 0.22
N LEU A 96 -6.65 -5.52 -0.42
CA LEU A 96 -6.70 -4.20 -1.09
C LEU A 96 -7.53 -4.23 -2.39
N ASP A 97 -7.83 -5.40 -2.93
CA ASP A 97 -8.47 -5.59 -4.24
C ASP A 97 -7.68 -4.89 -5.35
N LEU A 98 -6.37 -5.08 -5.35
CA LEU A 98 -5.42 -4.47 -6.29
C LEU A 98 -4.53 -5.55 -6.93
N ASP A 99 -4.07 -5.27 -8.16
CA ASP A 99 -3.10 -6.11 -8.86
C ASP A 99 -1.66 -5.81 -8.43
N TYR A 100 -1.40 -4.60 -7.96
CA TYR A 100 -0.10 -4.15 -7.51
C TYR A 100 -0.22 -3.03 -6.47
N VAL A 101 0.86 -2.84 -5.70
CA VAL A 101 1.07 -1.64 -4.87
C VAL A 101 2.26 -0.85 -5.42
N ASP A 102 2.30 0.43 -5.13
CA ASP A 102 3.36 1.32 -5.59
C ASP A 102 4.63 1.18 -4.74
N LEU A 103 4.46 0.90 -3.45
CA LEU A 103 5.57 0.68 -2.52
C LEU A 103 5.20 -0.40 -1.50
N LEU A 104 6.07 -1.39 -1.36
CA LEU A 104 5.91 -2.49 -0.42
C LEU A 104 7.06 -2.51 0.57
N PHE A 105 6.74 -2.48 1.86
CA PHE A 105 7.71 -2.39 2.94
C PHE A 105 7.90 -3.69 3.71
N ILE A 106 9.13 -3.94 4.13
CA ILE A 106 9.41 -4.64 5.38
C ILE A 106 8.99 -3.71 6.51
N HIS A 107 7.98 -4.11 7.30
CA HIS A 107 7.41 -3.23 8.34
C HIS A 107 8.40 -2.93 9.44
N GLN A 108 9.16 -3.96 9.86
CA GLN A 108 10.22 -3.82 10.85
C GLN A 108 11.39 -4.75 10.52
N PRO A 109 12.65 -4.33 10.71
CA PRO A 109 13.83 -5.17 10.50
C PRO A 109 14.03 -6.12 11.71
N ALA A 110 13.03 -6.95 11.97
CA ALA A 110 13.00 -7.92 13.07
C ALA A 110 12.61 -9.31 12.53
N GLY A 111 12.84 -10.33 13.33
CA GLY A 111 12.58 -11.70 12.90
C GLY A 111 13.41 -12.08 11.67
N ASN A 112 12.86 -12.90 10.79
CA ASN A 112 13.53 -13.28 9.55
C ASN A 112 13.31 -12.26 8.42
N TYR A 113 13.73 -11.01 8.67
CA TYR A 113 13.54 -9.91 7.70
C TYR A 113 14.27 -10.17 6.38
N MET A 114 15.35 -10.95 6.38
CA MET A 114 16.04 -11.31 5.13
C MET A 114 15.14 -12.16 4.22
N ALA A 115 14.48 -13.18 4.77
CA ALA A 115 13.48 -13.93 4.02
C ALA A 115 12.31 -13.04 3.57
N GLY A 116 11.87 -12.14 4.44
CA GLY A 116 10.85 -11.14 4.11
C GLY A 116 11.25 -10.26 2.93
N TYR A 117 12.46 -9.72 2.94
CA TYR A 117 12.94 -8.88 1.84
C TYR A 117 13.05 -9.64 0.53
N ARG A 118 13.51 -10.89 0.56
CA ARG A 118 13.54 -11.75 -0.64
C ARG A 118 12.14 -11.98 -1.22
N MET A 119 11.15 -12.12 -0.36
CA MET A 119 9.74 -12.21 -0.78
C MET A 119 9.29 -10.90 -1.46
N LEU A 120 9.69 -9.75 -0.93
CA LEU A 120 9.42 -8.45 -1.57
C LEU A 120 10.13 -8.34 -2.93
N GLU A 121 11.37 -8.78 -3.03
CA GLU A 121 12.10 -8.80 -4.31
C GLU A 121 11.39 -9.66 -5.36
N LYS A 122 10.86 -10.81 -4.95
CA LYS A 122 10.04 -11.65 -5.83
C LYS A 122 8.77 -10.92 -6.29
N ALA A 123 8.08 -10.26 -5.37
CA ALA A 123 6.91 -9.45 -5.71
C ALA A 123 7.24 -8.34 -6.71
N TYR A 124 8.39 -7.68 -6.55
CA TYR A 124 8.88 -6.68 -7.49
C TYR A 124 9.10 -7.29 -8.90
N LYS A 125 9.75 -8.44 -8.99
CA LYS A 125 9.97 -9.14 -10.26
C LYS A 125 8.66 -9.57 -10.93
N ASP A 126 7.67 -9.94 -10.12
CA ASP A 126 6.35 -10.37 -10.60
C ASP A 126 5.41 -9.18 -10.87
N SER A 127 5.91 -7.96 -10.84
CA SER A 127 5.15 -6.71 -11.06
C SER A 127 4.02 -6.46 -10.05
N LYS A 128 4.13 -7.03 -8.87
CA LYS A 128 3.19 -6.85 -7.75
C LYS A 128 3.52 -5.64 -6.87
N ALA A 129 4.74 -5.14 -6.97
CA ALA A 129 5.21 -3.94 -6.29
C ALA A 129 6.13 -3.15 -7.22
N LYS A 130 5.92 -1.84 -7.31
CA LYS A 130 6.75 -0.97 -8.16
C LYS A 130 8.03 -0.51 -7.48
N SER A 131 8.04 -0.51 -6.16
CA SER A 131 9.18 -0.13 -5.33
C SER A 131 9.16 -0.90 -4.03
N LEU A 132 10.33 -1.05 -3.42
CA LEU A 132 10.50 -1.74 -2.15
C LEU A 132 11.12 -0.81 -1.12
N GLY A 133 10.79 -1.01 0.15
CA GLY A 133 11.32 -0.22 1.25
C GLY A 133 11.47 -1.01 2.54
N ILE A 134 12.15 -0.38 3.48
CA ILE A 134 12.31 -0.86 4.85
C ILE A 134 11.86 0.26 5.79
N SER A 135 10.93 -0.09 6.64
CA SER A 135 10.39 0.86 7.61
C SER A 135 11.16 0.81 8.95
#